data_dbb1bad645f4c29db84b0e6f5f3abaf6
#
_entry.id   dbb1bad645f4c29db84b0e6f5f3abaf6
#
_cell.length_a   1.000
_cell.length_b   1.000
_cell.length_c   1.000
_cell.angle_alpha   90.00
_cell.angle_beta   90.00
_cell.angle_gamma   90.00
#
_symmetry.space_group_name_H-M   'P 1'
#
loop_
_entity.id
_entity.type
_entity.pdbx_description
1 polymer ?
#
loop_
_entity_poly.entity_id
_entity_poly.type
_entity_poly.pdbx_seq_one_letter_code
_entity_poly.pdbx_strand_id
1 'polypeptide(L)'
;MLYVYGMDVSPEVIYIIRHAEKPIKPPLSGVDYQGSQNEHSLLPRGWQRSGALAALFHPGSNPVRVGLRTPTVLVAPSWGHPGKTAAHRSYQTIQGLSEHLGLPITSHFAQGQEQELTDSLLRSHSGVVLICWEHKHIPVIASSLPVVSGTAIPRKWPGDRYDVIWSFTLVPGPGPVRYIFGQIPQLLLAGDAGTVIPAGDNEPENGAGQHEHHKG
;
A
#
# COMPACT_ATOMS: atom_id res chain seq x y z
N MET A 1 29.52 24.56 -22.05
CA MET A 1 29.29 23.20 -21.55
C MET A 1 28.13 23.27 -20.61
N LEU A 2 26.89 23.04 -21.12
CA LEU A 2 25.68 23.02 -20.29
C LEU A 2 25.72 21.73 -19.48
N TYR A 3 25.86 21.84 -18.17
CA TYR A 3 25.50 20.76 -17.25
C TYR A 3 23.98 20.59 -17.30
N VAL A 4 23.53 19.55 -18.00
CA VAL A 4 22.19 19.03 -17.81
C VAL A 4 22.19 18.43 -16.41
N TYR A 5 21.66 19.17 -15.44
CA TYR A 5 21.27 18.59 -14.15
C TYR A 5 20.30 17.45 -14.49
N GLY A 6 20.71 16.23 -14.24
CA GLY A 6 19.80 15.09 -14.27
C GLY A 6 18.62 15.45 -13.37
N MET A 7 17.44 15.54 -13.94
CA MET A 7 16.22 15.67 -13.16
C MET A 7 16.18 14.46 -12.24
N ASP A 8 16.25 14.68 -10.92
CA ASP A 8 16.04 13.61 -9.94
C ASP A 8 14.68 12.99 -10.22
N VAL A 9 14.72 11.79 -10.77
CA VAL A 9 13.53 11.03 -11.16
C VAL A 9 13.02 10.36 -9.88
N SER A 10 12.20 11.10 -9.13
CA SER A 10 11.56 10.55 -7.93
C SER A 10 10.05 10.75 -8.02
N PRO A 11 9.22 9.82 -7.51
CA PRO A 11 7.78 9.97 -7.51
C PRO A 11 7.35 11.26 -6.80
N GLU A 12 6.42 12.00 -7.41
CA GLU A 12 5.82 13.18 -6.78
C GLU A 12 4.88 12.79 -5.62
N VAL A 13 4.18 11.66 -5.80
CA VAL A 13 3.31 11.09 -4.77
C VAL A 13 3.44 9.57 -4.81
N ILE A 14 3.55 8.97 -3.63
CA ILE A 14 3.47 7.53 -3.46
C ILE A 14 2.25 7.24 -2.57
N TYR A 15 1.29 6.49 -3.10
CA TYR A 15 0.19 5.92 -2.34
C TYR A 15 0.50 4.48 -2.01
N ILE A 16 0.20 4.07 -0.78
CA ILE A 16 0.28 2.68 -0.36
C ILE A 16 -1.08 2.28 0.19
N ILE A 17 -1.64 1.21 -0.36
CA ILE A 17 -2.87 0.59 0.11
C ILE A 17 -2.63 -0.87 0.42
N ARG A 18 -3.43 -1.42 1.30
CA ARG A 18 -3.50 -2.84 1.53
C ARG A 18 -4.35 -3.50 0.43
N HIS A 19 -4.08 -4.77 0.12
CA HIS A 19 -5.01 -5.58 -0.68
C HIS A 19 -6.41 -5.57 -0.03
N ALA A 20 -7.45 -5.68 -0.85
CA ALA A 20 -8.84 -5.69 -0.43
C ALA A 20 -9.22 -6.95 0.40
N GLU A 21 -10.47 -7.05 0.80
CA GLU A 21 -10.97 -8.07 1.72
C GLU A 21 -10.70 -9.49 1.25
N LYS A 22 -10.15 -10.30 2.16
CA LYS A 22 -9.77 -11.70 1.95
C LYS A 22 -10.58 -12.65 2.85
N PRO A 23 -10.66 -13.92 2.49
CA PRO A 23 -11.18 -14.94 3.40
C PRO A 23 -10.42 -14.93 4.74
N ILE A 24 -11.16 -14.92 5.85
CA ILE A 24 -10.58 -14.95 7.20
C ILE A 24 -10.75 -16.34 7.79
N LYS A 25 -11.90 -16.97 7.57
CA LYS A 25 -12.24 -18.32 8.05
C LYS A 25 -13.31 -18.95 7.13
N PRO A 26 -13.38 -20.31 7.06
CA PRO A 26 -14.52 -20.99 6.44
C PRO A 26 -15.86 -20.53 7.08
N PRO A 27 -16.98 -20.53 6.33
CA PRO A 27 -17.15 -21.08 4.98
C PRO A 27 -16.89 -20.10 3.82
N LEU A 28 -16.48 -18.86 4.10
CA LEU A 28 -16.29 -17.86 3.05
C LEU A 28 -14.99 -18.13 2.29
N SER A 29 -15.10 -18.42 1.02
CA SER A 29 -13.97 -18.54 0.10
C SER A 29 -13.80 -17.27 -0.71
N GLY A 30 -12.56 -16.99 -1.14
CA GLY A 30 -12.31 -16.03 -2.18
C GLY A 30 -12.87 -16.49 -3.52
N VAL A 31 -13.00 -15.57 -4.44
CA VAL A 31 -13.49 -15.81 -5.79
C VAL A 31 -12.48 -15.24 -6.77
N ASP A 32 -12.06 -16.01 -7.76
CA ASP A 32 -11.18 -15.51 -8.79
C ASP A 32 -11.93 -14.62 -9.81
N TYR A 33 -11.21 -14.11 -10.80
CA TYR A 33 -11.78 -13.25 -11.83
C TYR A 33 -12.85 -13.95 -12.70
N GLN A 34 -12.82 -15.28 -12.82
CA GLN A 34 -13.79 -16.08 -13.55
C GLN A 34 -15.01 -16.46 -12.71
N GLY A 35 -15.04 -16.12 -11.43
CA GLY A 35 -16.12 -16.45 -10.51
C GLY A 35 -15.95 -17.81 -9.82
N SER A 36 -14.81 -18.48 -10.01
CA SER A 36 -14.52 -19.75 -9.33
C SER A 36 -13.99 -19.54 -7.92
N GLN A 37 -14.29 -20.46 -7.01
CA GLN A 37 -13.77 -20.41 -5.64
C GLN A 37 -12.24 -20.54 -5.64
N ASN A 38 -11.58 -19.64 -4.93
CA ASN A 38 -10.12 -19.60 -4.81
C ASN A 38 -9.70 -18.93 -3.50
N GLU A 39 -9.10 -19.68 -2.59
CA GLU A 39 -8.67 -19.19 -1.27
C GLU A 39 -7.57 -18.12 -1.33
N HIS A 40 -6.84 -18.02 -2.43
CA HIS A 40 -5.81 -17.01 -2.68
C HIS A 40 -6.34 -15.72 -3.28
N SER A 41 -7.64 -15.68 -3.60
CA SER A 41 -8.31 -14.54 -4.21
C SER A 41 -9.07 -13.67 -3.19
N LEU A 42 -9.64 -12.56 -3.66
CA LEU A 42 -10.47 -11.65 -2.88
C LEU A 42 -11.83 -12.27 -2.56
N LEU A 43 -12.45 -11.82 -1.48
CA LEU A 43 -13.89 -12.00 -1.26
C LEU A 43 -14.69 -11.17 -2.28
N PRO A 44 -16.00 -11.47 -2.50
CA PRO A 44 -16.87 -10.60 -3.28
C PRO A 44 -16.84 -9.12 -2.83
N ARG A 45 -16.78 -8.87 -1.52
CA ARG A 45 -16.61 -7.51 -0.97
C ARG A 45 -15.25 -6.89 -1.39
N GLY A 46 -14.20 -7.68 -1.47
CA GLY A 46 -12.89 -7.21 -1.94
C GLY A 46 -12.93 -6.80 -3.43
N TRP A 47 -13.68 -7.51 -4.27
CA TRP A 47 -13.92 -7.13 -5.65
C TRP A 47 -14.75 -5.85 -5.77
N GLN A 48 -15.74 -5.65 -4.88
CA GLN A 48 -16.47 -4.37 -4.79
C GLN A 48 -15.50 -3.21 -4.46
N ARG A 49 -14.58 -3.41 -3.52
CA ARG A 49 -13.55 -2.42 -3.20
C ARG A 49 -12.60 -2.17 -4.37
N SER A 50 -12.19 -3.21 -5.09
CA SER A 50 -11.38 -3.08 -6.31
C SER A 50 -12.03 -2.17 -7.35
N GLY A 51 -13.32 -2.39 -7.64
CA GLY A 51 -14.08 -1.52 -8.55
C GLY A 51 -14.25 -0.09 -8.02
N ALA A 52 -14.51 0.06 -6.71
CA ALA A 52 -14.63 1.37 -6.08
C ALA A 52 -13.32 2.16 -6.06
N LEU A 53 -12.17 1.48 -5.89
CA LEU A 53 -10.84 2.09 -6.02
C LEU A 53 -10.57 2.58 -7.44
N ALA A 54 -11.01 1.84 -8.44
CA ALA A 54 -10.90 2.28 -9.83
C ALA A 54 -11.65 3.60 -10.05
N ALA A 55 -12.88 3.72 -9.57
CA ALA A 55 -13.66 4.94 -9.63
C ALA A 55 -13.07 6.08 -8.77
N LEU A 56 -12.45 5.75 -7.62
CA LEU A 56 -11.81 6.75 -6.75
C LEU A 56 -10.62 7.42 -7.41
N PHE A 57 -9.74 6.64 -8.02
CA PHE A 57 -8.50 7.14 -8.62
C PHE A 57 -8.65 7.57 -10.08
N HIS A 58 -9.71 7.12 -10.76
CA HIS A 58 -9.99 7.48 -12.13
C HIS A 58 -11.51 7.61 -12.36
N PRO A 59 -12.14 8.71 -11.91
CA PRO A 59 -13.58 8.93 -12.01
C PRO A 59 -14.05 9.36 -13.41
N GLY A 60 -13.31 9.01 -14.46
CA GLY A 60 -13.62 9.40 -15.85
C GLY A 60 -13.51 10.90 -16.08
N SER A 61 -14.59 11.54 -16.51
CA SER A 61 -14.63 12.98 -16.76
C SER A 61 -14.78 13.85 -15.50
N ASN A 62 -15.04 13.24 -14.34
CA ASN A 62 -15.16 13.98 -13.09
C ASN A 62 -13.78 14.24 -12.47
N PRO A 63 -13.62 15.30 -11.65
CA PRO A 63 -12.38 15.53 -10.94
C PRO A 63 -12.12 14.43 -9.92
N VAL A 64 -10.86 14.06 -9.76
CA VAL A 64 -10.42 13.16 -8.69
C VAL A 64 -10.70 13.83 -7.34
N ARG A 65 -11.04 13.03 -6.32
CA ARG A 65 -11.30 13.53 -4.96
C ARG A 65 -10.14 14.38 -4.46
N VAL A 66 -10.46 15.51 -3.82
CA VAL A 66 -9.46 16.41 -3.22
C VAL A 66 -8.50 15.63 -2.32
N GLY A 67 -7.20 15.89 -2.46
CA GLY A 67 -6.13 15.17 -1.78
C GLY A 67 -5.66 13.90 -2.49
N LEU A 68 -6.29 13.50 -3.59
CA LEU A 68 -5.86 12.39 -4.42
C LEU A 68 -5.45 12.85 -5.82
N ARG A 69 -4.63 12.05 -6.47
CA ARG A 69 -4.22 12.19 -7.87
C ARG A 69 -4.32 10.83 -8.57
N THR A 70 -4.61 10.83 -9.84
CA THR A 70 -4.62 9.61 -10.66
C THR A 70 -3.22 9.01 -10.73
N PRO A 71 -3.04 7.72 -10.40
CA PRO A 71 -1.75 7.05 -10.53
C PRO A 71 -1.29 6.96 -11.98
N THR A 72 0.02 7.08 -12.17
CA THR A 72 0.70 6.85 -13.46
C THR A 72 1.54 5.56 -13.44
N VAL A 73 1.73 4.98 -12.26
CA VAL A 73 2.43 3.70 -12.05
C VAL A 73 1.65 2.88 -11.03
N LEU A 74 1.43 1.61 -11.34
CA LEU A 74 0.75 0.63 -10.48
C LEU A 74 1.71 -0.48 -10.11
N VAL A 75 1.78 -0.83 -8.81
CA VAL A 75 2.71 -1.82 -8.27
C VAL A 75 1.97 -2.81 -7.36
N ALA A 76 2.24 -4.09 -7.56
CA ALA A 76 1.82 -5.16 -6.67
C ALA A 76 2.95 -6.19 -6.52
N PRO A 77 2.97 -7.02 -5.45
CA PRO A 77 3.98 -8.05 -5.31
C PRO A 77 3.85 -9.14 -6.37
N SER A 78 4.97 -9.72 -6.79
CA SER A 78 4.98 -10.89 -7.65
C SER A 78 4.43 -12.13 -6.93
N TRP A 79 3.82 -13.05 -7.67
CA TRP A 79 3.27 -14.31 -7.16
C TRP A 79 3.59 -15.49 -8.10
N GLY A 80 3.28 -16.71 -7.64
CA GLY A 80 3.31 -17.89 -8.50
C GLY A 80 4.70 -18.47 -8.81
N HIS A 81 5.76 -17.96 -8.16
CA HIS A 81 7.11 -18.49 -8.26
C HIS A 81 7.56 -19.14 -6.95
N PRO A 82 8.50 -20.11 -6.97
CA PRO A 82 9.05 -20.67 -5.75
C PRO A 82 9.55 -19.56 -4.79
N GLY A 83 9.16 -19.64 -3.54
CA GLY A 83 9.49 -18.62 -2.52
C GLY A 83 8.66 -17.33 -2.58
N LYS A 84 7.69 -17.23 -3.48
CA LYS A 84 6.78 -16.10 -3.60
C LYS A 84 5.40 -16.42 -3.01
N THR A 85 4.62 -15.37 -2.72
CA THR A 85 3.24 -15.59 -2.27
C THR A 85 2.39 -16.21 -3.38
N ALA A 86 1.52 -17.17 -3.02
CA ALA A 86 0.49 -17.65 -3.93
C ALA A 86 -0.73 -16.69 -4.00
N ALA A 87 -0.80 -15.70 -3.13
CA ALA A 87 -1.95 -14.81 -3.03
C ALA A 87 -1.92 -13.71 -4.10
N HIS A 88 -2.94 -13.68 -4.93
CA HIS A 88 -3.10 -12.70 -6.02
C HIS A 88 -3.81 -11.40 -5.56
N ARG A 89 -4.16 -11.29 -4.29
CA ARG A 89 -5.09 -10.27 -3.76
C ARG A 89 -4.64 -8.85 -4.02
N SER A 90 -3.35 -8.56 -3.88
CA SER A 90 -2.83 -7.21 -4.14
C SER A 90 -2.97 -6.82 -5.61
N TYR A 91 -2.66 -7.74 -6.50
CA TYR A 91 -2.86 -7.55 -7.93
C TYR A 91 -4.34 -7.36 -8.27
N GLN A 92 -5.21 -8.26 -7.80
CA GLN A 92 -6.66 -8.20 -8.00
C GLN A 92 -7.29 -6.91 -7.47
N THR A 93 -6.76 -6.37 -6.37
CA THR A 93 -7.26 -5.12 -5.78
C THR A 93 -7.13 -3.91 -6.71
N ILE A 94 -6.06 -3.85 -7.50
CA ILE A 94 -5.80 -2.74 -8.42
C ILE A 94 -5.99 -3.11 -9.89
N GLN A 95 -6.45 -4.34 -10.18
CA GLN A 95 -6.67 -4.81 -11.55
C GLN A 95 -7.71 -3.95 -12.29
N GLY A 96 -8.85 -3.66 -11.66
CA GLY A 96 -9.88 -2.81 -12.28
C GLY A 96 -9.37 -1.40 -12.58
N LEU A 97 -8.52 -0.84 -11.72
CA LEU A 97 -7.88 0.46 -11.99
C LEU A 97 -6.87 0.36 -13.13
N SER A 98 -6.09 -0.72 -13.19
CA SER A 98 -5.15 -1.00 -14.28
C SER A 98 -5.86 -1.04 -15.64
N GLU A 99 -6.97 -1.73 -15.72
CA GLU A 99 -7.82 -1.82 -16.92
C GLU A 99 -8.40 -0.44 -17.31
N HIS A 100 -8.92 0.32 -16.35
CA HIS A 100 -9.46 1.67 -16.58
C HIS A 100 -8.40 2.67 -17.06
N LEU A 101 -7.18 2.59 -16.54
CA LEU A 101 -6.09 3.50 -16.91
C LEU A 101 -5.34 3.04 -18.16
N GLY A 102 -5.50 1.77 -18.58
CA GLY A 102 -4.66 1.17 -19.62
C GLY A 102 -3.19 1.04 -19.18
N LEU A 103 -2.92 0.95 -17.88
CA LEU A 103 -1.58 0.86 -17.31
C LEU A 103 -1.29 -0.58 -16.85
N PRO A 104 -0.13 -1.16 -17.16
CA PRO A 104 0.26 -2.45 -16.62
C PRO A 104 0.54 -2.35 -15.12
N ILE A 105 0.28 -3.45 -14.38
CA ILE A 105 0.71 -3.58 -12.99
C ILE A 105 2.14 -4.13 -12.97
N THR A 106 3.06 -3.35 -12.42
CA THR A 106 4.44 -3.79 -12.19
C THR A 106 4.48 -4.78 -11.04
N SER A 107 4.98 -5.97 -11.29
CA SER A 107 5.01 -7.11 -10.35
C SER A 107 6.38 -7.78 -10.31
N HIS A 108 7.44 -6.97 -10.22
CA HIS A 108 8.83 -7.45 -10.28
C HIS A 108 9.38 -7.86 -8.91
N PHE A 109 8.86 -7.27 -7.83
CA PHE A 109 9.32 -7.50 -6.47
C PHE A 109 8.35 -8.41 -5.72
N ALA A 110 8.90 -9.28 -4.88
CA ALA A 110 8.12 -10.13 -3.98
C ALA A 110 8.01 -9.51 -2.59
N GLN A 111 7.14 -10.09 -1.77
CA GLN A 111 7.19 -9.88 -0.32
C GLN A 111 8.58 -10.28 0.22
N GLY A 112 9.15 -9.44 1.06
CA GLY A 112 10.53 -9.54 1.55
C GLY A 112 11.54 -8.72 0.74
N GLN A 113 11.13 -8.08 -0.36
CA GLN A 113 11.97 -7.21 -1.20
C GLN A 113 11.49 -5.74 -1.16
N GLU A 114 10.96 -5.30 -0.03
CA GLU A 114 10.38 -3.96 0.12
C GLU A 114 11.44 -2.85 -0.01
N GLN A 115 12.67 -3.11 0.43
CA GLN A 115 13.78 -2.16 0.29
C GLN A 115 14.17 -1.99 -1.17
N GLU A 116 14.35 -3.09 -1.89
CA GLU A 116 14.71 -3.07 -3.31
C GLU A 116 13.61 -2.40 -4.16
N LEU A 117 12.34 -2.67 -3.81
CA LEU A 117 11.20 -1.98 -4.42
C LEU A 117 11.32 -0.46 -4.22
N THR A 118 11.51 -0.01 -2.99
CA THR A 118 11.59 1.42 -2.64
C THR A 118 12.75 2.09 -3.35
N ASP A 119 13.92 1.47 -3.33
CA ASP A 119 15.13 1.94 -4.01
C ASP A 119 14.94 2.06 -5.52
N SER A 120 14.24 1.09 -6.13
CA SER A 120 13.93 1.13 -7.56
C SER A 120 12.96 2.27 -7.88
N LEU A 121 11.91 2.45 -7.08
CA LEU A 121 10.93 3.52 -7.28
C LEU A 121 11.57 4.90 -7.20
N LEU A 122 12.42 5.14 -6.21
CA LEU A 122 13.08 6.43 -6.01
C LEU A 122 14.08 6.78 -7.11
N ARG A 123 14.63 5.78 -7.83
CA ARG A 123 15.61 6.00 -8.88
C ARG A 123 15.03 6.01 -10.30
N SER A 124 13.87 5.43 -10.51
CA SER A 124 13.42 5.08 -11.88
C SER A 124 12.02 5.54 -12.23
N HIS A 125 11.29 6.15 -11.28
CA HIS A 125 9.89 6.53 -11.50
C HIS A 125 9.64 7.99 -11.12
N SER A 126 8.77 8.63 -11.87
CA SER A 126 8.23 9.97 -11.61
C SER A 126 6.71 9.90 -11.52
N GLY A 127 6.08 11.03 -11.24
CA GLY A 127 4.62 11.16 -11.19
C GLY A 127 4.01 10.52 -9.96
N VAL A 128 2.91 9.80 -10.12
CA VAL A 128 2.11 9.23 -9.02
C VAL A 128 2.17 7.71 -9.03
N VAL A 129 2.72 7.13 -7.98
CA VAL A 129 2.83 5.68 -7.80
C VAL A 129 1.75 5.19 -6.84
N LEU A 130 1.02 4.14 -7.20
CA LEU A 130 0.14 3.40 -6.30
C LEU A 130 0.71 2.00 -6.05
N ILE A 131 1.04 1.70 -4.80
CA ILE A 131 1.51 0.41 -4.33
C ILE A 131 0.36 -0.29 -3.59
N CYS A 132 -0.02 -1.48 -4.03
CA CYS A 132 -0.94 -2.35 -3.30
C CYS A 132 -0.16 -3.52 -2.72
N TRP A 133 -0.12 -3.66 -1.40
CA TRP A 133 0.76 -4.62 -0.74
C TRP A 133 0.08 -5.39 0.40
N GLU A 134 0.79 -6.31 1.04
CA GLU A 134 0.35 -7.04 2.21
C GLU A 134 0.60 -6.21 3.48
N HIS A 135 -0.40 -6.14 4.37
CA HIS A 135 -0.42 -5.20 5.51
C HIS A 135 0.79 -5.33 6.47
N LYS A 136 1.36 -6.52 6.63
CA LYS A 136 2.52 -6.72 7.52
C LYS A 136 3.81 -6.10 6.95
N HIS A 137 3.87 -5.95 5.63
CA HIS A 137 5.02 -5.43 4.91
C HIS A 137 4.90 -3.95 4.53
N ILE A 138 3.69 -3.37 4.59
CA ILE A 138 3.50 -1.93 4.31
C ILE A 138 4.35 -1.04 5.23
N PRO A 139 4.45 -1.29 6.55
CA PRO A 139 5.34 -0.49 7.40
C PRO A 139 6.82 -0.57 7.01
N VAL A 140 7.27 -1.69 6.43
CA VAL A 140 8.65 -1.82 5.93
C VAL A 140 8.88 -0.91 4.73
N ILE A 141 7.96 -0.90 3.75
CA ILE A 141 8.00 0.05 2.62
C ILE A 141 8.05 1.48 3.15
N ALA A 142 7.15 1.83 4.07
CA ALA A 142 7.07 3.17 4.63
C ALA A 142 8.34 3.62 5.36
N SER A 143 8.99 2.71 6.09
CA SER A 143 10.24 3.00 6.80
C SER A 143 11.46 3.14 5.88
N SER A 144 11.37 2.61 4.66
CA SER A 144 12.42 2.72 3.63
C SER A 144 12.32 4.02 2.83
N LEU A 145 11.23 4.76 2.95
CA LEU A 145 11.08 6.08 2.29
C LEU A 145 11.73 7.19 3.11
N PRO A 146 12.42 8.15 2.45
CA PRO A 146 13.03 9.30 3.13
C PRO A 146 11.94 10.32 3.55
N VAL A 147 11.36 10.10 4.72
CA VAL A 147 10.30 10.97 5.26
C VAL A 147 10.90 12.11 6.07
N VAL A 148 10.21 13.25 6.09
CA VAL A 148 10.58 14.41 6.91
C VAL A 148 10.67 13.99 8.39
N SER A 149 11.74 14.39 9.06
CA SER A 149 12.00 14.04 10.46
C SER A 149 10.87 14.51 11.39
N GLY A 150 10.59 13.72 12.42
CA GLY A 150 9.51 14.00 13.38
C GLY A 150 8.12 13.55 12.94
N THR A 151 7.97 12.96 11.76
CA THR A 151 6.70 12.41 11.31
C THR A 151 6.45 11.03 11.95
N ALA A 152 5.33 10.90 12.65
CA ALA A 152 4.94 9.63 13.25
C ALA A 152 4.21 8.75 12.22
N ILE A 153 4.87 7.71 11.72
CA ILE A 153 4.28 6.69 10.84
C ILE A 153 3.86 5.50 11.71
N PRO A 154 2.65 4.93 11.53
CA PRO A 154 2.25 3.74 12.26
C PRO A 154 3.21 2.57 12.01
N ARG A 155 3.67 1.91 13.07
CA ARG A 155 4.59 0.76 12.99
C ARG A 155 3.91 -0.53 12.56
N LYS A 156 2.57 -0.57 12.64
CA LYS A 156 1.75 -1.73 12.27
C LYS A 156 0.54 -1.26 11.47
N TRP A 157 0.14 -2.08 10.50
CA TRP A 157 -1.13 -1.92 9.83
C TRP A 157 -2.12 -2.95 10.39
N PRO A 158 -3.24 -2.53 11.01
CA PRO A 158 -4.20 -3.46 11.60
C PRO A 158 -4.77 -4.44 10.58
N GLY A 159 -4.95 -5.69 11.03
CA GLY A 159 -5.37 -6.79 10.15
C GLY A 159 -6.82 -6.70 9.65
N ASP A 160 -7.62 -5.83 10.21
CA ASP A 160 -9.02 -5.56 9.87
C ASP A 160 -9.21 -4.28 9.04
N ARG A 161 -8.17 -3.46 8.85
CA ARG A 161 -8.23 -2.21 8.08
C ARG A 161 -7.90 -2.45 6.61
N TYR A 162 -8.87 -2.16 5.73
CA TYR A 162 -8.76 -2.23 4.26
C TYR A 162 -9.02 -0.86 3.61
N ASP A 163 -9.40 0.13 4.39
CA ASP A 163 -10.11 1.35 4.04
C ASP A 163 -9.26 2.62 4.21
N VAL A 164 -7.93 2.49 4.21
CA VAL A 164 -6.99 3.61 4.37
C VAL A 164 -5.99 3.64 3.20
N ILE A 165 -5.60 4.83 2.81
CA ILE A 165 -4.48 5.11 1.91
C ILE A 165 -3.39 5.79 2.74
N TRP A 166 -2.18 5.26 2.75
CA TRP A 166 -1.00 6.00 3.18
C TRP A 166 -0.46 6.80 2.01
N SER A 167 -0.21 8.08 2.20
CA SER A 167 0.27 8.99 1.17
C SER A 167 1.63 9.56 1.56
N PHE A 168 2.54 9.60 0.61
CA PHE A 168 3.85 10.22 0.71
C PHE A 168 3.97 11.24 -0.40
N THR A 169 3.97 12.52 -0.05
CA THR A 169 4.03 13.62 -1.02
C THR A 169 5.43 14.21 -1.01
N LEU A 170 6.05 14.29 -2.18
CA LEU A 170 7.39 14.84 -2.35
C LEU A 170 7.44 16.30 -1.88
N VAL A 171 8.42 16.62 -1.05
CA VAL A 171 8.72 18.02 -0.65
C VAL A 171 9.42 18.69 -1.81
N PRO A 172 8.84 19.73 -2.42
CA PRO A 172 9.51 20.44 -3.49
C PRO A 172 10.68 21.27 -2.97
N GLY A 173 11.73 21.41 -3.77
CA GLY A 173 12.86 22.28 -3.47
C GLY A 173 14.22 21.65 -3.69
N PRO A 174 15.30 22.43 -3.57
CA PRO A 174 16.66 21.92 -3.67
C PRO A 174 17.01 21.10 -2.42
N GLY A 175 17.73 20.01 -2.61
CA GLY A 175 18.22 19.16 -1.53
C GLY A 175 17.83 17.69 -1.72
N PRO A 176 18.09 16.85 -0.72
CA PRO A 176 17.78 15.43 -0.80
C PRO A 176 16.26 15.19 -0.88
N VAL A 177 15.87 14.15 -1.62
CA VAL A 177 14.48 13.69 -1.71
C VAL A 177 13.92 13.45 -0.32
N ARG A 178 12.76 14.03 -0.02
CA ARG A 178 12.02 13.85 1.23
C ARG A 178 10.53 13.86 0.97
N TYR A 179 9.78 13.11 1.76
CA TYR A 179 8.33 12.99 1.66
C TYR A 179 7.63 13.44 2.95
N ILE A 180 6.48 14.07 2.78
CA ILE A 180 5.52 14.28 3.86
C ILE A 180 4.57 13.11 3.86
N PHE A 181 4.45 12.44 5.02
CA PHE A 181 3.50 11.35 5.22
C PHE A 181 2.13 11.88 5.61
N GLY A 182 1.09 11.24 5.09
CA GLY A 182 -0.29 11.46 5.44
C GLY A 182 -1.11 10.18 5.33
N GLN A 183 -2.34 10.23 5.80
CA GLN A 183 -3.29 9.13 5.68
C GLN A 183 -4.64 9.66 5.20
N ILE A 184 -5.28 8.93 4.29
CA ILE A 184 -6.56 9.30 3.70
C ILE A 184 -7.53 8.13 3.84
N PRO A 185 -8.63 8.26 4.61
CA PRO A 185 -9.68 7.24 4.63
C PRO A 185 -10.30 7.08 3.23
N GLN A 186 -10.48 5.83 2.82
CA GLN A 186 -11.05 5.54 1.49
C GLN A 186 -12.53 5.92 1.40
N LEU A 187 -13.34 5.53 2.40
CA LEU A 187 -14.79 5.78 2.47
C LEU A 187 -15.53 5.29 1.22
N LEU A 188 -15.25 4.07 0.80
CA LEU A 188 -15.77 3.48 -0.43
C LEU A 188 -16.95 2.54 -0.21
N LEU A 189 -16.92 1.80 0.89
CA LEU A 189 -17.92 0.77 1.18
C LEU A 189 -18.57 1.02 2.54
N ALA A 190 -19.81 0.58 2.69
CA ALA A 190 -20.49 0.61 3.97
C ALA A 190 -19.66 -0.07 5.07
N GLY A 191 -19.45 0.61 6.20
CA GLY A 191 -18.60 0.16 7.30
C GLY A 191 -17.14 0.59 7.21
N ASP A 192 -16.73 1.32 6.16
CA ASP A 192 -15.42 1.95 6.14
C ASP A 192 -15.31 3.02 7.24
N ALA A 193 -14.20 3.01 7.97
CA ALA A 193 -13.95 3.97 9.03
C ALA A 193 -13.48 5.32 8.48
N GLY A 194 -14.02 6.41 9.01
CA GLY A 194 -13.53 7.76 8.72
C GLY A 194 -12.24 8.14 9.47
N THR A 195 -11.68 7.22 10.26
CA THR A 195 -10.48 7.44 11.08
C THR A 195 -9.25 6.85 10.44
N VAL A 196 -8.09 7.47 10.70
CA VAL A 196 -6.78 6.97 10.28
C VAL A 196 -6.24 5.92 11.26
N ILE A 197 -5.17 5.23 10.87
CA ILE A 197 -4.45 4.30 11.74
C ILE A 197 -3.58 5.11 12.70
N PRO A 198 -3.74 4.97 14.03
CA PRO A 198 -2.93 5.70 15.00
C PRO A 198 -1.45 5.28 14.90
N ALA A 199 -0.56 6.24 15.10
CA ALA A 199 0.88 5.97 15.07
C ALA A 199 1.35 5.03 16.20
N GLY A 200 0.52 4.84 17.22
CA GLY A 200 0.87 4.12 18.44
C GLY A 200 1.77 4.95 19.35
N ASP A 201 1.50 4.96 20.64
CA ASP A 201 2.40 5.54 21.62
C ASP A 201 3.68 4.67 21.70
N ASN A 202 4.81 5.31 21.92
CA ASN A 202 6.10 4.66 22.18
C ASN A 202 6.07 4.04 23.58
N GLU A 203 5.26 3.01 23.82
CA GLU A 203 5.50 2.18 25.00
C GLU A 203 6.76 1.35 24.75
N PRO A 204 7.83 1.55 25.57
CA PRO A 204 8.95 0.65 25.56
C PRO A 204 8.41 -0.75 25.89
N GLU A 205 8.83 -1.77 25.15
CA GLU A 205 8.62 -3.16 25.53
C GLU A 205 9.26 -3.34 26.92
N ASN A 206 8.46 -3.27 27.98
CA ASN A 206 8.89 -3.65 29.31
C ASN A 206 9.15 -5.14 29.26
N GLY A 207 10.44 -5.43 29.17
CA GLY A 207 10.99 -6.76 29.21
C GLY A 207 10.70 -7.48 30.52
N ALA A 208 10.64 -8.76 30.37
CA ALA A 208 10.95 -9.78 31.35
C ALA A 208 10.23 -9.69 32.70
N GLY A 209 9.07 -10.35 32.77
CA GLY A 209 8.56 -10.86 34.05
C GLY A 209 9.59 -11.77 34.69
N GLN A 210 10.14 -11.35 35.83
CA GLN A 210 10.96 -12.16 36.71
C GLN A 210 10.12 -13.32 37.23
N HIS A 211 10.53 -14.53 36.90
CA HIS A 211 10.08 -15.72 37.62
C HIS A 211 10.68 -15.68 39.03
N GLU A 212 9.91 -15.26 40.03
CA GLU A 212 10.20 -15.57 41.42
C GLU A 212 9.86 -17.03 41.68
N HIS A 213 10.91 -17.81 41.88
CA HIS A 213 10.84 -19.11 42.52
C HIS A 213 10.52 -18.88 44.01
N HIS A 214 9.31 -19.17 44.43
CA HIS A 214 9.04 -19.42 45.84
C HIS A 214 9.14 -20.94 46.09
N LYS A 215 10.22 -21.31 46.79
CA LYS A 215 10.29 -22.58 47.55
C LYS A 215 9.61 -22.36 48.88
N GLY A 216 8.71 -23.23 49.26
CA GLY A 216 8.07 -23.38 50.52
C GLY A 216 7.24 -24.64 50.53
#